data_41e3437558d4074f3a352dde4897d30e
#
_entry.id   41e3437558d4074f3a352dde4897d30e
#
_cell.length_a   1.000
_cell.length_b   1.000
_cell.length_c   1.000
_cell.angle_alpha   90.00
_cell.angle_beta   90.00
_cell.angle_gamma   90.00
#
_symmetry.space_group_name_H-M   'P 1'
#
loop_
_entity.id
_entity.type
_entity.pdbx_description
1 polymer ?
#
loop_
_entity_poly.entity_id
_entity_poly.type
_entity_poly.pdbx_seq_one_letter_code
_entity_poly.pdbx_strand_id
1 'polypeptide(L)'
;MADRLRTALLALVAGLLVCFAMPPWGWWPLAPAGIALWLHLLADQDRRGRFLIGWMAGIGWFGPSTLWMWGLTAVGYPFGVVFGWGLMVAVTGVFVPADRRRFLVLPAALLLYEWFHSHAPFGGVPLSMLGMTQIDTPVLMVARLGGVLVVGAVVSALGVALYLALEQQWKVPVAIVAVVLALSVAGALWPVGDPVDTVTVAAVQGGGPQGTRFASGQEAEVFNRHLEATRTIPDDSDVDLVVWPENAINVEGDFVDHPWLTIIQGEAARIDAPIAIGVVDDGPTDEQFENYVLVVQPDGELGDRFDKERRVPFGEYTPLRPLFEPIAGDVLPPRDQVPGEGTAVIDTDAGPMAVVISWEVFFSRRVREGVREGGQAILNPTNGSSYWLTQVQTQQIATSRLRAVESGRWLVQVSPTGFSAFVDPDGGVHQRTDVSEQRVITRSFDMLDSTTPAQALGSVPALLLASLAIGLAQWRLRPEVRSRSSESPDRR
;
A
#
# COMPACT_ATOMS: atom_id res chain seq x y z
N MET A 1 -13.18 36.70 10.85
CA MET A 1 -12.18 36.25 9.84
C MET A 1 -10.99 35.57 10.49
N ALA A 2 -10.42 36.15 11.55
CA ALA A 2 -9.27 35.57 12.28
C ALA A 2 -9.54 34.17 12.85
N ASP A 3 -10.70 33.92 13.44
CA ASP A 3 -11.04 32.60 14.00
C ASP A 3 -11.16 31.51 12.95
N ARG A 4 -11.73 31.80 11.80
CA ARG A 4 -11.82 30.84 10.68
C ARG A 4 -10.43 30.49 10.13
N LEU A 5 -9.55 31.47 10.00
CA LEU A 5 -8.17 31.26 9.57
C LEU A 5 -7.42 30.39 10.60
N ARG A 6 -7.56 30.69 11.87
CA ARG A 6 -6.98 29.89 12.96
C ARG A 6 -7.46 28.45 12.92
N THR A 7 -8.77 28.22 12.77
CA THR A 7 -9.35 26.87 12.65
C THR A 7 -8.79 26.12 11.44
N ALA A 8 -8.69 26.80 10.27
CA ALA A 8 -8.14 26.20 9.07
C ALA A 8 -6.64 25.81 9.24
N LEU A 9 -5.85 26.69 9.86
CA LEU A 9 -4.43 26.40 10.15
C LEU A 9 -4.29 25.22 11.13
N LEU A 10 -5.11 25.16 12.19
CA LEU A 10 -5.10 24.03 13.11
C LEU A 10 -5.55 22.71 12.44
N ALA A 11 -6.48 22.79 11.49
CA ALA A 11 -6.88 21.62 10.70
C ALA A 11 -5.75 21.13 9.78
N LEU A 12 -5.01 22.05 9.15
CA LEU A 12 -3.80 21.73 8.41
C LEU A 12 -2.76 21.03 9.33
N VAL A 13 -2.55 21.57 10.53
CA VAL A 13 -1.65 20.97 11.53
C VAL A 13 -2.12 19.57 11.92
N ALA A 14 -3.42 19.34 12.09
CA ALA A 14 -3.95 18.01 12.38
C ALA A 14 -3.57 16.99 11.28
N GLY A 15 -3.67 17.38 10.02
CA GLY A 15 -3.21 16.56 8.89
C GLY A 15 -1.70 16.37 8.85
N LEU A 16 -0.92 17.42 9.12
CA LEU A 16 0.55 17.33 9.19
C LEU A 16 1.01 16.37 10.30
N LEU A 17 0.34 16.34 11.45
CA LEU A 17 0.64 15.38 12.51
C LEU A 17 0.43 13.94 12.02
N VAL A 18 -0.63 13.66 11.29
CA VAL A 18 -0.84 12.34 10.65
C VAL A 18 0.26 12.05 9.63
N CYS A 19 0.62 13.03 8.80
CA CYS A 19 1.67 12.90 7.80
C CYS A 19 3.02 12.51 8.43
N PHE A 20 3.46 13.22 9.48
CA PHE A 20 4.75 12.96 10.13
C PHE A 20 4.78 11.66 10.95
N ALA A 21 3.65 11.03 11.16
CA ALA A 21 3.58 9.67 11.67
C ALA A 21 3.86 8.60 10.59
N MET A 22 3.82 8.98 9.30
CA MET A 22 4.12 8.08 8.18
C MET A 22 5.62 7.88 7.97
N PRO A 23 6.07 6.78 7.33
CA PRO A 23 7.42 6.68 6.79
C PRO A 23 7.70 7.82 5.76
N PRO A 24 8.92 8.37 5.75
CA PRO A 24 10.12 7.98 6.45
C PRO A 24 10.26 8.51 7.88
N TRP A 25 9.39 9.43 8.34
CA TRP A 25 9.53 10.05 9.66
C TRP A 25 9.21 9.08 10.81
N GLY A 26 8.09 8.34 10.70
CA GLY A 26 7.72 7.28 11.64
C GLY A 26 7.38 7.75 13.07
N TRP A 27 7.01 9.04 13.26
CA TRP A 27 6.66 9.58 14.58
C TRP A 27 5.24 9.16 14.96
N TRP A 28 5.03 7.86 15.14
CA TRP A 28 3.73 7.23 15.30
C TRP A 28 2.76 7.89 16.31
N PRO A 29 3.19 8.50 17.47
CA PRO A 29 2.26 9.13 18.39
C PRO A 29 1.55 10.35 17.81
N LEU A 30 2.11 10.93 16.74
CA LEU A 30 1.51 12.09 16.08
C LEU A 30 0.22 11.74 15.33
N ALA A 31 0.04 10.50 14.86
CA ALA A 31 -1.21 10.12 14.18
C ALA A 31 -2.43 10.19 15.13
N PRO A 32 -2.45 9.54 16.30
CA PRO A 32 -3.51 9.74 17.28
C PRO A 32 -3.67 11.20 17.72
N ALA A 33 -2.56 11.97 17.85
CA ALA A 33 -2.63 13.38 18.21
C ALA A 33 -3.30 14.22 17.11
N GLY A 34 -3.00 13.98 15.85
CA GLY A 34 -3.66 14.61 14.70
C GLY A 34 -5.16 14.32 14.67
N ILE A 35 -5.55 13.06 14.88
CA ILE A 35 -6.97 12.67 14.97
C ILE A 35 -7.67 13.32 16.18
N ALA A 36 -7.03 13.40 17.35
CA ALA A 36 -7.58 14.07 18.53
C ALA A 36 -7.79 15.57 18.26
N LEU A 37 -6.84 16.26 17.63
CA LEU A 37 -6.98 17.65 17.24
C LEU A 37 -8.12 17.82 16.21
N TRP A 38 -8.22 16.94 15.24
CA TRP A 38 -9.31 16.96 14.26
C TRP A 38 -10.67 16.82 14.94
N LEU A 39 -10.84 15.85 15.85
CA LEU A 39 -12.05 15.68 16.67
C LEU A 39 -12.42 16.95 17.48
N HIS A 40 -11.41 17.63 18.04
CA HIS A 40 -11.62 18.89 18.74
C HIS A 40 -12.18 19.96 17.82
N LEU A 41 -11.59 20.11 16.63
CA LEU A 41 -11.99 21.13 15.66
C LEU A 41 -13.39 20.89 15.07
N LEU A 42 -13.86 19.64 14.99
CA LEU A 42 -15.20 19.29 14.49
C LEU A 42 -16.31 19.62 15.46
N ALA A 43 -16.02 19.89 16.76
CA ALA A 43 -17.02 20.22 17.76
C ALA A 43 -17.80 21.48 17.36
N ASP A 44 -19.11 21.41 17.47
CA ASP A 44 -20.05 22.53 17.28
C ASP A 44 -19.99 23.22 15.89
N GLN A 45 -19.33 22.57 14.91
CA GLN A 45 -19.22 23.09 13.55
C GLN A 45 -20.44 22.75 12.69
N ASP A 46 -20.83 23.71 11.85
CA ASP A 46 -21.80 23.46 10.79
C ASP A 46 -21.19 22.58 9.67
N ARG A 47 -22.00 22.18 8.70
CA ARG A 47 -21.53 21.31 7.59
C ARG A 47 -20.40 21.95 6.78
N ARG A 48 -20.44 23.28 6.58
CA ARG A 48 -19.40 24.00 5.82
C ARG A 48 -18.09 24.07 6.60
N GLY A 49 -18.18 24.30 7.91
CA GLY A 49 -17.01 24.28 8.80
C GLY A 49 -16.35 22.91 8.81
N ARG A 50 -17.13 21.83 8.93
CA ARG A 50 -16.60 20.45 8.90
C ARG A 50 -15.98 20.07 7.55
N PHE A 51 -16.57 20.54 6.45
CA PHE A 51 -15.97 20.37 5.12
C PHE A 51 -14.60 21.07 5.03
N LEU A 52 -14.51 22.34 5.43
CA LEU A 52 -13.24 23.09 5.38
C LEU A 52 -12.18 22.51 6.30
N ILE A 53 -12.56 22.05 7.49
CA ILE A 53 -11.65 21.36 8.43
C ILE A 53 -11.13 20.07 7.81
N GLY A 54 -12.00 19.23 7.25
CA GLY A 54 -11.60 18.01 6.56
C GLY A 54 -10.69 18.29 5.35
N TRP A 55 -11.00 19.32 4.58
CA TRP A 55 -10.19 19.72 3.42
C TRP A 55 -8.78 20.12 3.81
N MET A 56 -8.65 20.99 4.81
CA MET A 56 -7.33 21.43 5.29
C MET A 56 -6.55 20.28 5.95
N ALA A 57 -7.23 19.41 6.71
CA ALA A 57 -6.61 18.22 7.27
C ALA A 57 -6.11 17.26 6.16
N GLY A 58 -6.91 17.06 5.10
CA GLY A 58 -6.50 16.26 3.95
C GLY A 58 -5.28 16.84 3.23
N ILE A 59 -5.24 18.16 3.02
CA ILE A 59 -4.07 18.83 2.42
C ILE A 59 -2.82 18.63 3.30
N GLY A 60 -2.95 18.79 4.62
CA GLY A 60 -1.85 18.57 5.56
C GLY A 60 -1.37 17.13 5.59
N TRP A 61 -2.29 16.15 5.51
CA TRP A 61 -1.97 14.73 5.51
C TRP A 61 -1.27 14.31 4.22
N PHE A 62 -1.90 14.58 3.06
CA PHE A 62 -1.40 14.08 1.77
C PHE A 62 -0.32 14.96 1.15
N GLY A 63 -0.26 16.25 1.47
CA GLY A 63 0.73 17.14 0.89
C GLY A 63 2.15 16.60 1.06
N PRO A 64 2.75 16.61 2.26
CA PRO A 64 4.12 16.16 2.39
C PRO A 64 4.28 14.65 2.23
N SER A 65 3.27 13.82 2.56
CA SER A 65 3.38 12.35 2.46
C SER A 65 3.43 11.82 1.03
N THR A 66 3.00 12.62 0.05
CA THR A 66 3.07 12.29 -1.39
C THR A 66 3.96 13.27 -2.17
N LEU A 67 4.83 14.03 -1.51
CA LEU A 67 5.69 15.05 -2.13
C LEU A 67 6.57 14.50 -3.25
N TRP A 68 6.95 13.23 -3.19
CA TRP A 68 7.72 12.56 -4.23
C TRP A 68 7.03 12.61 -5.61
N MET A 69 5.69 12.75 -5.66
CA MET A 69 4.94 12.89 -6.92
C MET A 69 5.24 14.21 -7.66
N TRP A 70 5.81 15.19 -6.97
CA TRP A 70 6.27 16.43 -7.63
C TRP A 70 7.26 16.14 -8.77
N GLY A 71 8.13 15.16 -8.58
CA GLY A 71 9.09 14.73 -9.60
C GLY A 71 8.44 14.08 -10.83
N LEU A 72 7.25 13.50 -10.69
CA LEU A 72 6.48 12.91 -11.80
C LEU A 72 5.67 13.97 -12.52
N THR A 73 4.97 14.82 -11.76
CA THR A 73 4.11 15.88 -12.32
C THR A 73 4.01 17.06 -11.36
N ALA A 74 4.72 18.14 -11.69
CA ALA A 74 4.73 19.36 -10.88
C ALA A 74 3.35 20.07 -10.81
N VAL A 75 2.49 19.86 -11.81
CA VAL A 75 1.13 20.41 -11.85
C VAL A 75 0.12 19.43 -11.26
N GLY A 76 0.23 18.15 -11.61
CA GLY A 76 -0.69 17.11 -11.14
C GLY A 76 -0.62 16.86 -9.64
N TYR A 77 0.57 16.96 -9.03
CA TYR A 77 0.74 16.77 -7.60
C TYR A 77 -0.09 17.74 -6.74
N PRO A 78 0.06 19.10 -6.85
CA PRO A 78 -0.74 20.01 -6.05
C PRO A 78 -2.24 19.90 -6.37
N PHE A 79 -2.60 19.63 -7.63
CA PHE A 79 -3.99 19.38 -8.00
C PHE A 79 -4.54 18.13 -7.30
N GLY A 80 -3.82 17.03 -7.31
CA GLY A 80 -4.17 15.78 -6.62
C GLY A 80 -4.32 15.96 -5.11
N VAL A 81 -3.38 16.69 -4.48
CA VAL A 81 -3.42 16.96 -3.04
C VAL A 81 -4.63 17.84 -2.67
N VAL A 82 -4.89 18.90 -3.41
CA VAL A 82 -5.95 19.88 -3.07
C VAL A 82 -7.33 19.37 -3.50
N PHE A 83 -7.48 18.93 -4.74
CA PHE A 83 -8.78 18.58 -5.33
C PHE A 83 -9.06 17.07 -5.40
N GLY A 84 -8.05 16.23 -5.25
CA GLY A 84 -8.20 14.79 -5.10
C GLY A 84 -8.37 14.41 -3.62
N TRP A 85 -7.27 14.07 -2.97
CA TRP A 85 -7.27 13.59 -1.57
C TRP A 85 -7.88 14.60 -0.58
N GLY A 86 -7.56 15.89 -0.71
CA GLY A 86 -8.11 16.93 0.16
C GLY A 86 -9.64 16.95 0.12
N LEU A 87 -10.26 16.92 -1.07
CA LEU A 87 -11.72 16.89 -1.19
C LEU A 87 -12.33 15.56 -0.67
N MET A 88 -11.69 14.42 -0.88
CA MET A 88 -12.21 13.16 -0.35
C MET A 88 -12.25 13.18 1.19
N VAL A 89 -11.20 13.70 1.83
CA VAL A 89 -11.15 13.88 3.28
C VAL A 89 -12.16 14.95 3.75
N ALA A 90 -12.37 16.00 2.97
CA ALA A 90 -13.40 17.03 3.24
C ALA A 90 -14.81 16.42 3.26
N VAL A 91 -15.14 15.58 2.27
CA VAL A 91 -16.41 14.86 2.20
C VAL A 91 -16.58 13.97 3.43
N THR A 92 -15.54 13.23 3.83
CA THR A 92 -15.54 12.42 5.07
C THR A 92 -15.88 13.28 6.28
N GLY A 93 -15.30 14.47 6.43
CA GLY A 93 -15.57 15.41 7.51
C GLY A 93 -17.04 15.86 7.58
N VAL A 94 -17.73 15.98 6.45
CA VAL A 94 -19.15 16.37 6.40
C VAL A 94 -20.06 15.31 7.03
N PHE A 95 -19.72 14.02 6.86
CA PHE A 95 -20.51 12.92 7.42
C PHE A 95 -20.33 12.75 8.94
N VAL A 96 -19.25 13.29 9.50
CA VAL A 96 -18.98 13.23 10.94
C VAL A 96 -19.85 14.26 11.68
N PRO A 97 -20.70 13.87 12.64
CA PRO A 97 -21.54 14.81 13.39
C PRO A 97 -20.70 15.72 14.30
N ALA A 98 -21.23 16.90 14.64
CA ALA A 98 -20.55 17.85 15.51
C ALA A 98 -20.63 17.49 17.00
N ASP A 99 -21.62 16.69 17.38
CA ASP A 99 -21.84 16.25 18.76
C ASP A 99 -21.00 15.02 19.15
N ARG A 100 -21.24 14.44 20.33
CA ARG A 100 -20.47 13.30 20.87
C ARG A 100 -20.45 12.06 19.97
N ARG A 101 -21.39 11.92 19.03
CA ARG A 101 -21.40 10.81 18.05
C ARG A 101 -20.17 10.84 17.14
N ARG A 102 -19.47 11.99 17.01
CA ARG A 102 -18.22 12.09 16.26
C ARG A 102 -17.17 11.09 16.73
N PHE A 103 -17.18 10.71 18.01
CA PHE A 103 -16.21 9.74 18.55
C PHE A 103 -16.38 8.33 17.98
N LEU A 104 -17.59 7.97 17.56
CA LEU A 104 -17.88 6.70 16.89
C LEU A 104 -17.80 6.84 15.37
N VAL A 105 -18.30 7.96 14.83
CA VAL A 105 -18.47 8.14 13.39
C VAL A 105 -17.14 8.46 12.71
N LEU A 106 -16.22 9.23 13.32
CA LEU A 106 -14.96 9.58 12.67
C LEU A 106 -14.09 8.35 12.38
N PRO A 107 -13.80 7.42 13.31
CA PRO A 107 -13.08 6.20 13.00
C PRO A 107 -13.73 5.37 11.90
N ALA A 108 -15.06 5.22 11.93
CA ALA A 108 -15.80 4.49 10.92
C ALA A 108 -15.76 5.17 9.54
N ALA A 109 -15.90 6.49 9.51
CA ALA A 109 -15.85 7.27 8.27
C ALA A 109 -14.45 7.27 7.65
N LEU A 110 -13.40 7.33 8.47
CA LEU A 110 -12.00 7.20 7.99
C LEU A 110 -11.73 5.82 7.43
N LEU A 111 -12.20 4.74 8.07
CA LEU A 111 -12.08 3.39 7.53
C LEU A 111 -12.77 3.28 6.16
N LEU A 112 -14.01 3.79 6.03
CA LEU A 112 -14.72 3.79 4.74
C LEU A 112 -14.03 4.66 3.70
N TYR A 113 -13.46 5.79 4.11
CA TYR A 113 -12.66 6.64 3.25
C TYR A 113 -11.42 5.89 2.73
N GLU A 114 -10.64 5.25 3.59
CA GLU A 114 -9.45 4.50 3.20
C GLU A 114 -9.79 3.30 2.29
N TRP A 115 -10.92 2.64 2.56
CA TRP A 115 -11.42 1.61 1.66
C TRP A 115 -11.78 2.19 0.29
N PHE A 116 -12.53 3.30 0.23
CA PHE A 116 -12.87 3.98 -1.02
C PHE A 116 -11.61 4.42 -1.77
N HIS A 117 -10.68 5.06 -1.08
CA HIS A 117 -9.40 5.53 -1.60
C HIS A 117 -8.55 4.39 -2.20
N SER A 118 -8.65 3.18 -1.65
CA SER A 118 -7.97 1.99 -2.19
C SER A 118 -8.68 1.34 -3.39
N HIS A 119 -9.85 1.86 -3.81
CA HIS A 119 -10.62 1.32 -4.95
C HIS A 119 -10.95 2.38 -6.01
N ALA A 120 -11.01 3.65 -5.64
CA ALA A 120 -11.40 4.74 -6.53
C ALA A 120 -10.70 6.07 -6.17
N PRO A 121 -10.48 6.98 -7.15
CA PRO A 121 -10.69 6.80 -8.59
C PRO A 121 -9.60 5.92 -9.24
N PHE A 122 -9.75 5.60 -10.51
CA PHE A 122 -8.75 4.93 -11.36
C PHE A 122 -8.23 3.60 -10.81
N GLY A 123 -9.07 2.81 -10.14
CA GLY A 123 -8.68 1.55 -9.49
C GLY A 123 -8.12 1.71 -8.08
N GLY A 124 -8.01 2.95 -7.59
CA GLY A 124 -7.51 3.29 -6.27
C GLY A 124 -6.06 3.77 -6.24
N VAL A 125 -5.74 4.56 -5.22
CA VAL A 125 -4.39 5.07 -4.96
C VAL A 125 -4.08 4.92 -3.45
N PRO A 126 -3.87 3.69 -2.94
CA PRO A 126 -3.79 3.39 -1.50
C PRO A 126 -2.46 3.82 -0.87
N LEU A 127 -2.06 5.07 -1.10
CA LEU A 127 -0.90 5.70 -0.49
C LEU A 127 -1.25 6.34 0.85
N SER A 128 -0.26 6.45 1.73
CA SER A 128 -0.36 7.20 3.00
C SER A 128 -1.55 6.77 3.87
N MET A 129 -1.88 5.49 3.92
CA MET A 129 -2.95 4.94 4.76
C MET A 129 -2.57 5.01 6.25
N LEU A 130 -3.55 5.26 7.13
CA LEU A 130 -3.34 5.39 8.58
C LEU A 130 -2.63 4.17 9.20
N GLY A 131 -2.89 2.97 8.68
CA GLY A 131 -2.23 1.77 9.15
C GLY A 131 -0.71 1.79 9.00
N MET A 132 -0.17 2.53 8.01
CA MET A 132 1.27 2.67 7.80
C MET A 132 1.97 3.43 8.93
N THR A 133 1.24 4.21 9.73
CA THR A 133 1.79 4.95 10.87
C THR A 133 2.21 4.04 12.02
N GLN A 134 1.83 2.75 11.99
CA GLN A 134 2.02 1.80 13.11
C GLN A 134 3.01 0.69 12.81
N ILE A 135 3.75 0.76 11.73
CA ILE A 135 4.67 -0.31 11.31
C ILE A 135 5.78 -0.63 12.32
N ASP A 136 6.16 0.33 13.16
CA ASP A 136 7.19 0.16 14.19
C ASP A 136 6.60 0.04 15.60
N THR A 137 5.33 -0.33 15.71
CA THR A 137 4.63 -0.52 16.98
C THR A 137 3.98 -1.90 17.07
N PRO A 138 3.68 -2.41 18.27
CA PRO A 138 2.92 -3.66 18.42
C PRO A 138 1.52 -3.65 17.77
N VAL A 139 0.98 -2.46 17.45
CA VAL A 139 -0.31 -2.31 16.77
C VAL A 139 -0.26 -2.86 15.33
N LEU A 140 0.94 -2.96 14.73
CA LEU A 140 1.13 -3.63 13.44
C LEU A 140 0.50 -5.04 13.42
N MET A 141 0.61 -5.80 14.52
CA MET A 141 0.06 -7.16 14.61
C MET A 141 -1.46 -7.24 14.42
N VAL A 142 -2.18 -6.14 14.62
CA VAL A 142 -3.62 -6.07 14.32
C VAL A 142 -3.90 -6.28 12.83
N ALA A 143 -2.93 -6.01 11.95
CA ALA A 143 -3.06 -6.27 10.51
C ALA A 143 -3.34 -7.75 10.21
N ARG A 144 -2.82 -8.69 11.00
CA ARG A 144 -3.08 -10.13 10.88
C ARG A 144 -4.54 -10.49 11.10
N LEU A 145 -5.25 -9.71 11.92
CA LEU A 145 -6.65 -9.94 12.26
C LEU A 145 -7.63 -9.29 11.27
N GLY A 146 -7.31 -8.12 10.73
CA GLY A 146 -8.27 -7.38 9.92
C GLY A 146 -7.69 -6.47 8.85
N GLY A 147 -6.40 -6.61 8.56
CA GLY A 147 -5.70 -5.85 7.53
C GLY A 147 -5.44 -4.39 7.90
N VAL A 148 -4.85 -3.68 6.96
CA VAL A 148 -4.43 -2.27 7.13
C VAL A 148 -5.57 -1.35 7.53
N LEU A 149 -6.81 -1.60 7.08
CA LEU A 149 -7.99 -0.79 7.41
C LEU A 149 -8.34 -0.86 8.90
N VAL A 150 -8.22 -2.05 9.51
CA VAL A 150 -8.47 -2.20 10.96
C VAL A 150 -7.36 -1.55 11.77
N VAL A 151 -6.10 -1.62 11.31
CA VAL A 151 -5.00 -0.85 11.94
C VAL A 151 -5.30 0.65 11.89
N GLY A 152 -5.74 1.19 10.76
CA GLY A 152 -6.16 2.60 10.63
C GLY A 152 -7.32 2.97 11.56
N ALA A 153 -8.31 2.08 11.71
CA ALA A 153 -9.42 2.26 12.66
C ALA A 153 -8.93 2.29 14.12
N VAL A 154 -7.96 1.44 14.47
CA VAL A 154 -7.30 1.43 15.80
C VAL A 154 -6.57 2.75 16.05
N VAL A 155 -5.81 3.27 15.08
CA VAL A 155 -5.17 4.60 15.19
C VAL A 155 -6.20 5.69 15.46
N SER A 156 -7.31 5.66 14.72
CA SER A 156 -8.41 6.61 14.89
C SER A 156 -9.05 6.48 16.28
N ALA A 157 -9.24 5.25 16.78
CA ALA A 157 -9.77 5.00 18.13
C ALA A 157 -8.79 5.49 19.22
N LEU A 158 -7.48 5.33 19.04
CA LEU A 158 -6.46 5.90 19.92
C LEU A 158 -6.51 7.44 19.93
N GLY A 159 -6.83 8.08 18.80
CA GLY A 159 -7.09 9.51 18.72
C GLY A 159 -8.31 9.94 19.54
N VAL A 160 -9.40 9.15 19.50
CA VAL A 160 -10.57 9.34 20.36
C VAL A 160 -10.20 9.19 21.84
N ALA A 161 -9.43 8.15 22.18
CA ALA A 161 -8.97 7.93 23.54
C ALA A 161 -8.14 9.10 24.07
N LEU A 162 -7.20 9.61 23.26
CA LEU A 162 -6.39 10.77 23.61
C LEU A 162 -7.26 12.01 23.84
N TYR A 163 -8.21 12.30 22.94
CA TYR A 163 -9.12 13.43 23.10
C TYR A 163 -9.91 13.35 24.42
N LEU A 164 -10.52 12.18 24.70
CA LEU A 164 -11.33 11.99 25.92
C LEU A 164 -10.48 12.03 27.19
N ALA A 165 -9.23 11.55 27.16
CA ALA A 165 -8.30 11.65 28.27
C ALA A 165 -7.94 13.11 28.58
N LEU A 166 -7.73 13.94 27.57
CA LEU A 166 -7.51 15.38 27.72
C LEU A 166 -8.74 16.09 28.34
N GLU A 167 -9.94 15.60 28.06
CA GLU A 167 -11.20 16.03 28.67
C GLU A 167 -11.46 15.39 30.06
N GLN A 168 -10.46 14.75 30.66
CA GLN A 168 -10.50 14.07 31.96
C GLN A 168 -11.54 12.93 32.04
N GLN A 169 -11.93 12.32 30.92
CA GLN A 169 -12.89 11.22 30.83
C GLN A 169 -12.15 9.88 30.70
N TRP A 170 -11.61 9.33 31.77
CA TRP A 170 -10.68 8.19 31.73
C TRP A 170 -11.27 6.81 31.46
N LYS A 171 -12.55 6.56 31.72
CA LYS A 171 -13.16 5.23 31.56
C LYS A 171 -13.10 4.71 30.12
N VAL A 172 -13.46 5.54 29.16
CA VAL A 172 -13.47 5.17 27.73
C VAL A 172 -12.06 5.04 27.18
N PRO A 173 -11.12 5.99 27.40
CA PRO A 173 -9.71 5.82 27.02
C PRO A 173 -9.08 4.52 27.51
N VAL A 174 -9.25 4.18 28.79
CA VAL A 174 -8.71 2.93 29.36
C VAL A 174 -9.30 1.70 28.66
N ALA A 175 -10.61 1.70 28.39
CA ALA A 175 -11.24 0.60 27.66
C ALA A 175 -10.71 0.49 26.20
N ILE A 176 -10.55 1.61 25.49
CA ILE A 176 -9.98 1.60 24.13
C ILE A 176 -8.57 1.05 24.14
N VAL A 177 -7.70 1.54 25.02
CA VAL A 177 -6.31 1.08 25.12
C VAL A 177 -6.26 -0.41 25.47
N ALA A 178 -7.09 -0.88 26.41
CA ALA A 178 -7.17 -2.29 26.76
C ALA A 178 -7.59 -3.18 25.55
N VAL A 179 -8.57 -2.73 24.75
CA VAL A 179 -8.98 -3.43 23.53
C VAL A 179 -7.86 -3.42 22.49
N VAL A 180 -7.18 -2.30 22.29
CA VAL A 180 -6.05 -2.21 21.34
C VAL A 180 -4.93 -3.16 21.74
N LEU A 181 -4.55 -3.19 23.02
CA LEU A 181 -3.54 -4.14 23.53
C LEU A 181 -3.98 -5.59 23.34
N ALA A 182 -5.25 -5.90 23.66
CA ALA A 182 -5.77 -7.26 23.45
C ALA A 182 -5.75 -7.67 21.97
N LEU A 183 -6.12 -6.78 21.05
CA LEU A 183 -6.05 -7.04 19.62
C LEU A 183 -4.60 -7.21 19.13
N SER A 184 -3.68 -6.38 19.61
CA SER A 184 -2.25 -6.50 19.26
C SER A 184 -1.66 -7.82 19.74
N VAL A 185 -1.98 -8.24 20.97
CA VAL A 185 -1.57 -9.54 21.52
C VAL A 185 -2.22 -10.69 20.76
N ALA A 186 -3.52 -10.61 20.48
CA ALA A 186 -4.21 -11.64 19.69
C ALA A 186 -3.63 -11.80 18.30
N GLY A 187 -3.28 -10.69 17.62
CA GLY A 187 -2.60 -10.71 16.33
C GLY A 187 -1.19 -11.30 16.41
N ALA A 188 -0.42 -10.94 17.44
CA ALA A 188 0.92 -11.47 17.65
C ALA A 188 0.93 -12.99 17.97
N LEU A 189 -0.09 -13.46 18.71
CA LEU A 189 -0.24 -14.87 19.06
C LEU A 189 -1.00 -15.69 18.01
N TRP A 190 -1.52 -15.05 16.95
CA TRP A 190 -2.20 -15.81 15.89
C TRP A 190 -1.21 -16.70 15.14
N PRO A 191 -1.47 -17.99 15.01
CA PRO A 191 -0.52 -18.90 14.36
C PRO A 191 -0.39 -18.59 12.87
N VAL A 192 0.85 -18.63 12.38
CA VAL A 192 1.17 -18.50 10.94
C VAL A 192 1.34 -19.86 10.26
N GLY A 193 1.09 -20.96 10.98
CA GLY A 193 1.20 -22.34 10.51
C GLY A 193 2.56 -22.96 10.74
N ASP A 194 2.63 -24.26 10.45
CA ASP A 194 3.89 -24.99 10.44
C ASP A 194 4.57 -24.80 9.07
N PRO A 195 5.90 -24.86 8.99
CA PRO A 195 6.62 -24.86 7.72
C PRO A 195 6.17 -26.01 6.81
N VAL A 196 5.88 -25.69 5.54
CA VAL A 196 5.62 -26.69 4.50
C VAL A 196 6.94 -27.16 3.91
N ASP A 197 7.85 -26.22 3.70
CA ASP A 197 9.20 -26.44 3.19
C ASP A 197 10.09 -25.27 3.63
N THR A 198 11.41 -25.36 3.40
CA THR A 198 12.37 -24.29 3.61
C THR A 198 13.10 -24.01 2.30
N VAL A 199 13.07 -22.76 1.85
CA VAL A 199 13.68 -22.37 0.58
C VAL A 199 14.72 -21.26 0.78
N THR A 200 15.75 -21.28 -0.05
CA THR A 200 16.81 -20.29 -0.08
C THR A 200 16.66 -19.40 -1.33
N VAL A 201 16.31 -18.13 -1.12
CA VAL A 201 16.09 -17.18 -2.21
C VAL A 201 17.24 -16.18 -2.28
N ALA A 202 17.74 -15.93 -3.48
CA ALA A 202 18.70 -14.88 -3.79
C ALA A 202 17.99 -13.71 -4.49
N ALA A 203 17.93 -12.55 -3.83
CA ALA A 203 17.35 -11.31 -4.38
C ALA A 203 18.48 -10.44 -4.96
N VAL A 204 18.41 -10.15 -6.25
CA VAL A 204 19.45 -9.44 -6.99
C VAL A 204 19.11 -7.98 -7.18
N GLN A 205 19.90 -7.08 -6.60
CA GLN A 205 19.85 -5.65 -6.85
C GLN A 205 21.04 -5.23 -7.71
N GLY A 206 20.78 -4.78 -8.95
CA GLY A 206 21.81 -4.33 -9.88
C GLY A 206 22.45 -3.00 -9.47
N GLY A 207 21.74 -2.17 -8.73
CA GLY A 207 22.18 -0.84 -8.35
C GLY A 207 22.22 0.14 -9.52
N GLY A 208 22.88 1.26 -9.32
CA GLY A 208 23.09 2.26 -10.36
C GLY A 208 22.33 3.56 -10.13
N PRO A 209 22.31 4.46 -11.14
CA PRO A 209 21.70 5.77 -10.99
C PRO A 209 20.19 5.70 -10.86
N GLN A 210 19.60 6.69 -10.16
CA GLN A 210 18.17 6.91 -10.08
C GLN A 210 17.76 8.16 -10.84
N GLY A 211 16.53 8.17 -11.36
CA GLY A 211 15.96 9.34 -12.00
C GLY A 211 14.47 9.14 -12.29
N THR A 212 13.73 10.23 -12.32
CA THR A 212 12.29 10.24 -12.61
C THR A 212 11.92 9.84 -14.03
N ARG A 213 12.86 9.88 -14.94
CA ARG A 213 12.69 9.41 -16.32
C ARG A 213 13.96 8.67 -16.70
N PHE A 214 13.82 7.39 -16.95
CA PHE A 214 14.87 6.62 -17.57
C PHE A 214 15.15 7.24 -18.94
N ALA A 215 16.40 7.64 -19.18
CA ALA A 215 16.78 8.03 -20.53
C ALA A 215 16.83 6.74 -21.37
N SER A 216 16.15 6.73 -22.51
CA SER A 216 16.29 5.66 -23.50
C SER A 216 17.77 5.39 -23.77
N GLY A 217 18.17 4.11 -23.75
CA GLY A 217 19.55 3.69 -23.97
C GLY A 217 20.33 3.27 -22.71
N GLN A 218 19.67 3.19 -21.54
CA GLN A 218 20.28 2.66 -20.30
C GLN A 218 19.85 1.21 -20.00
N GLU A 219 19.01 0.62 -20.83
CA GLU A 219 18.44 -0.72 -20.64
C GLU A 219 19.55 -1.77 -20.55
N ALA A 220 20.54 -1.68 -21.44
CA ALA A 220 21.70 -2.58 -21.44
C ALA A 220 22.58 -2.41 -20.18
N GLU A 221 22.69 -1.19 -19.63
CA GLU A 221 23.42 -0.96 -18.39
C GLU A 221 22.71 -1.61 -17.21
N VAL A 222 21.38 -1.48 -17.12
CA VAL A 222 20.57 -2.11 -16.08
C VAL A 222 20.70 -3.63 -16.14
N PHE A 223 20.51 -4.21 -17.34
CA PHE A 223 20.72 -5.65 -17.56
C PHE A 223 22.10 -6.11 -17.12
N ASN A 224 23.17 -5.45 -17.61
CA ASN A 224 24.53 -5.85 -17.29
C ASN A 224 24.83 -5.77 -15.79
N ARG A 225 24.32 -4.76 -15.07
CA ARG A 225 24.49 -4.64 -13.62
C ARG A 225 23.82 -5.79 -12.86
N HIS A 226 22.62 -6.22 -13.28
CA HIS A 226 21.95 -7.38 -12.70
C HIS A 226 22.70 -8.67 -13.03
N LEU A 227 23.17 -8.81 -14.26
CA LEU A 227 23.98 -9.96 -14.68
C LEU A 227 25.31 -10.04 -13.89
N GLU A 228 26.02 -8.92 -13.73
CA GLU A 228 27.25 -8.85 -12.92
C GLU A 228 26.99 -9.23 -11.46
N ALA A 229 25.90 -8.72 -10.88
CA ALA A 229 25.51 -9.09 -9.52
C ALA A 229 25.17 -10.58 -9.42
N THR A 230 24.40 -11.13 -10.38
CA THR A 230 24.04 -12.55 -10.42
C THR A 230 25.28 -13.46 -10.50
N ARG A 231 26.31 -13.04 -11.23
CA ARG A 231 27.58 -13.78 -11.35
C ARG A 231 28.41 -13.83 -10.06
N THR A 232 28.01 -13.08 -9.04
CA THR A 232 28.59 -13.22 -7.69
C THR A 232 28.02 -14.40 -6.90
N ILE A 233 26.91 -14.98 -7.36
CA ILE A 233 26.36 -16.21 -6.79
C ILE A 233 27.26 -17.38 -7.19
N PRO A 234 27.81 -18.15 -6.24
CA PRO A 234 28.65 -19.31 -6.57
C PRO A 234 27.90 -20.40 -7.33
N ASP A 235 28.60 -21.17 -8.17
CA ASP A 235 28.03 -22.26 -8.96
C ASP A 235 27.58 -23.45 -8.06
N ASP A 236 28.14 -23.56 -6.85
CA ASP A 236 27.82 -24.58 -5.85
C ASP A 236 26.94 -24.03 -4.71
N SER A 237 26.19 -22.98 -4.98
CA SER A 237 25.29 -22.37 -3.98
C SER A 237 24.02 -23.21 -3.80
N ASP A 238 23.55 -23.30 -2.54
CA ASP A 238 22.26 -23.92 -2.19
C ASP A 238 21.10 -22.91 -2.40
N VAL A 239 21.03 -22.25 -3.56
CA VAL A 239 19.96 -21.30 -3.89
C VAL A 239 18.88 -22.03 -4.67
N ASP A 240 17.63 -21.96 -4.18
CA ASP A 240 16.47 -22.60 -4.79
C ASP A 240 15.76 -21.67 -5.79
N LEU A 241 15.93 -20.34 -5.68
CA LEU A 241 15.32 -19.34 -6.55
C LEU A 241 16.14 -18.06 -6.57
N VAL A 242 16.42 -17.55 -7.76
CA VAL A 242 16.96 -16.19 -7.97
C VAL A 242 15.85 -15.26 -8.41
N VAL A 243 15.77 -14.05 -7.84
CA VAL A 243 14.74 -13.07 -8.19
C VAL A 243 15.37 -11.77 -8.66
N TRP A 244 15.01 -11.34 -9.88
CA TRP A 244 15.33 -10.04 -10.43
C TRP A 244 14.14 -9.08 -10.29
N PRO A 245 14.39 -7.77 -10.14
CA PRO A 245 13.35 -6.79 -9.92
C PRO A 245 12.52 -6.49 -11.17
N GLU A 246 11.42 -5.75 -10.98
CA GLU A 246 10.61 -5.18 -12.06
C GLU A 246 11.48 -4.34 -13.00
N ASN A 247 11.28 -4.50 -14.31
CA ASN A 247 11.97 -3.74 -15.34
C ASN A 247 13.50 -3.88 -15.31
N ALA A 248 14.02 -5.00 -14.80
CA ALA A 248 15.42 -5.36 -14.94
C ALA A 248 15.76 -5.69 -16.42
N ILE A 249 14.77 -6.20 -17.15
CA ILE A 249 14.73 -6.35 -18.58
C ILE A 249 13.76 -5.33 -19.15
N ASN A 250 14.24 -4.54 -20.12
CA ASN A 250 13.41 -3.62 -20.90
C ASN A 250 13.92 -3.65 -22.34
N VAL A 251 13.14 -4.20 -23.24
CA VAL A 251 13.55 -4.45 -24.62
C VAL A 251 12.46 -4.02 -25.61
N GLU A 252 12.85 -3.71 -26.83
CA GLU A 252 11.95 -3.60 -27.98
C GLU A 252 11.71 -4.98 -28.57
N GLY A 253 10.50 -5.24 -29.02
CA GLY A 253 10.05 -6.56 -29.49
C GLY A 253 9.75 -7.51 -28.34
N ASP A 254 9.50 -8.78 -28.66
CA ASP A 254 9.21 -9.83 -27.68
C ASP A 254 10.53 -10.30 -27.02
N PHE A 255 10.57 -10.32 -25.69
CA PHE A 255 11.74 -10.77 -24.93
C PHE A 255 12.09 -12.24 -25.22
N VAL A 256 11.14 -13.09 -25.57
CA VAL A 256 11.39 -14.50 -25.87
C VAL A 256 12.32 -14.67 -27.09
N ASP A 257 12.32 -13.73 -28.01
CA ASP A 257 13.22 -13.70 -29.18
C ASP A 257 14.52 -12.91 -28.93
N HIS A 258 14.67 -12.28 -27.76
CA HIS A 258 15.79 -11.39 -27.48
C HIS A 258 17.06 -12.17 -27.04
N PRO A 259 18.26 -11.78 -27.50
CA PRO A 259 19.53 -12.49 -27.14
C PRO A 259 19.81 -12.56 -25.64
N TRP A 260 19.28 -11.65 -24.83
CA TRP A 260 19.49 -11.67 -23.38
C TRP A 260 18.83 -12.88 -22.71
N LEU A 261 17.78 -13.45 -23.29
CA LEU A 261 17.18 -14.67 -22.77
C LEU A 261 18.21 -15.82 -22.73
N THR A 262 18.97 -16.02 -23.81
CA THR A 262 20.04 -17.05 -23.85
C THR A 262 21.09 -16.85 -22.76
N ILE A 263 21.41 -15.58 -22.44
CA ILE A 263 22.38 -15.27 -21.38
C ILE A 263 21.78 -15.67 -20.00
N ILE A 264 20.51 -15.37 -19.75
CA ILE A 264 19.81 -15.71 -18.49
C ILE A 264 19.65 -17.21 -18.35
N GLN A 265 19.30 -17.92 -19.42
CA GLN A 265 19.29 -19.39 -19.46
C GLN A 265 20.66 -19.97 -19.06
N GLY A 266 21.74 -19.39 -19.55
CA GLY A 266 23.11 -19.78 -19.16
C GLY A 266 23.40 -19.54 -17.66
N GLU A 267 22.89 -18.45 -17.07
CA GLU A 267 23.06 -18.20 -15.64
C GLU A 267 22.17 -19.11 -14.78
N ALA A 268 20.94 -19.39 -15.21
CA ALA A 268 20.05 -20.34 -14.53
C ALA A 268 20.68 -21.75 -14.50
N ALA A 269 21.22 -22.22 -15.64
CA ALA A 269 21.95 -23.49 -15.74
C ALA A 269 23.23 -23.50 -14.89
N ARG A 270 23.96 -22.38 -14.80
CA ARG A 270 25.21 -22.26 -14.01
C ARG A 270 24.92 -22.36 -12.51
N ILE A 271 23.86 -21.71 -12.03
CA ILE A 271 23.48 -21.69 -10.60
C ILE A 271 22.74 -22.99 -10.22
N ASP A 272 22.19 -23.69 -11.21
CA ASP A 272 21.26 -24.84 -11.03
C ASP A 272 20.00 -24.46 -10.27
N ALA A 273 19.48 -23.22 -10.54
CA ALA A 273 18.28 -22.69 -9.92
C ALA A 273 17.45 -21.85 -10.90
N PRO A 274 16.12 -21.85 -10.82
CA PRO A 274 15.28 -20.98 -11.63
C PRO A 274 15.54 -19.50 -11.33
N ILE A 275 15.39 -18.66 -12.34
CA ILE A 275 15.50 -17.19 -12.23
C ILE A 275 14.13 -16.58 -12.57
N ALA A 276 13.48 -15.96 -11.60
CA ALA A 276 12.28 -15.15 -11.81
C ALA A 276 12.70 -13.72 -12.16
N ILE A 277 12.44 -13.28 -13.39
CA ILE A 277 12.91 -11.99 -13.93
C ILE A 277 11.74 -11.05 -14.20
N GLY A 278 11.91 -9.75 -13.86
CA GLY A 278 10.96 -8.71 -14.24
C GLY A 278 11.26 -8.15 -15.62
N VAL A 279 10.30 -8.29 -16.52
CA VAL A 279 10.41 -7.96 -17.95
C VAL A 279 9.40 -6.84 -18.29
N VAL A 280 9.86 -5.92 -19.12
CA VAL A 280 9.02 -4.98 -19.87
C VAL A 280 9.41 -5.11 -21.34
N ASP A 281 8.41 -5.37 -22.19
CA ASP A 281 8.59 -5.51 -23.65
C ASP A 281 7.39 -4.94 -24.41
N ASP A 282 7.38 -5.11 -25.74
CA ASP A 282 6.32 -4.56 -26.58
C ASP A 282 5.00 -5.31 -26.36
N GLY A 283 3.93 -4.54 -26.31
CA GLY A 283 2.57 -5.08 -26.23
C GLY A 283 1.97 -5.42 -27.61
N PRO A 284 0.70 -5.85 -27.62
CA PRO A 284 0.02 -6.24 -28.86
C PRO A 284 -0.09 -5.13 -29.91
N THR A 285 0.12 -3.87 -29.55
CA THR A 285 0.11 -2.72 -30.47
C THR A 285 1.27 -1.76 -30.12
N ASP A 286 1.67 -0.94 -31.07
CA ASP A 286 2.75 0.07 -30.89
C ASP A 286 2.47 1.08 -29.75
N GLU A 287 1.20 1.24 -29.36
CA GLU A 287 0.77 2.11 -28.28
C GLU A 287 0.73 1.41 -26.90
N GLN A 288 1.15 0.14 -26.85
CA GLN A 288 1.07 -0.70 -25.65
C GLN A 288 2.42 -1.31 -25.29
N PHE A 289 2.56 -1.69 -24.03
CA PHE A 289 3.67 -2.49 -23.53
C PHE A 289 3.16 -3.50 -22.48
N GLU A 290 3.91 -4.56 -22.28
CA GLU A 290 3.67 -5.58 -21.26
C GLU A 290 4.66 -5.43 -20.11
N ASN A 291 4.23 -5.76 -18.89
CA ASN A 291 5.04 -5.77 -17.67
C ASN A 291 4.73 -7.04 -16.89
N TYR A 292 5.69 -7.91 -16.75
CA TYR A 292 5.49 -9.24 -16.20
C TYR A 292 6.72 -9.80 -15.50
N VAL A 293 6.50 -10.86 -14.71
CA VAL A 293 7.56 -11.76 -14.21
C VAL A 293 7.53 -13.03 -15.04
N LEU A 294 8.71 -13.48 -15.49
CA LEU A 294 8.91 -14.73 -16.20
C LEU A 294 9.90 -15.59 -15.43
N VAL A 295 9.62 -16.89 -15.29
CA VAL A 295 10.53 -17.86 -14.72
C VAL A 295 11.35 -18.49 -15.83
N VAL A 296 12.68 -18.48 -15.70
CA VAL A 296 13.61 -19.18 -16.56
C VAL A 296 14.20 -20.36 -15.78
N GLN A 297 13.95 -21.58 -16.25
CA GLN A 297 14.37 -22.81 -15.57
C GLN A 297 15.85 -23.14 -15.83
N PRO A 298 16.52 -23.95 -14.98
CA PRO A 298 17.90 -24.36 -15.16
C PRO A 298 18.17 -25.16 -16.45
N ASP A 299 17.18 -25.89 -16.95
CA ASP A 299 17.25 -26.62 -18.22
C ASP A 299 17.08 -25.76 -19.46
N GLY A 300 16.80 -24.45 -19.26
CA GLY A 300 16.57 -23.46 -20.28
C GLY A 300 15.12 -23.36 -20.75
N GLU A 301 14.20 -24.18 -20.22
CA GLU A 301 12.77 -24.03 -20.50
C GLU A 301 12.20 -22.77 -19.83
N LEU A 302 11.15 -22.22 -20.40
CA LEU A 302 10.39 -21.12 -19.82
C LEU A 302 9.31 -21.69 -18.91
N GLY A 303 9.33 -21.29 -17.65
CA GLY A 303 8.29 -21.62 -16.68
C GLY A 303 7.14 -20.62 -16.69
N ASP A 304 6.51 -20.46 -15.53
CA ASP A 304 5.34 -19.62 -15.38
C ASP A 304 5.62 -18.14 -15.65
N ARG A 305 4.59 -17.47 -16.16
CA ARG A 305 4.55 -16.02 -16.37
C ARG A 305 3.42 -15.39 -15.55
N PHE A 306 3.74 -14.29 -14.87
CA PHE A 306 2.79 -13.47 -14.14
C PHE A 306 2.75 -12.07 -14.74
N ASP A 307 1.61 -11.66 -15.28
CA ASP A 307 1.39 -10.33 -15.85
C ASP A 307 0.82 -9.38 -14.82
N LYS A 308 1.40 -8.17 -14.73
CA LYS A 308 1.00 -7.13 -13.79
C LYS A 308 -0.44 -6.65 -14.07
N GLU A 309 -1.33 -6.81 -13.10
CA GLU A 309 -2.75 -6.39 -13.21
C GLU A 309 -2.93 -4.90 -12.89
N ARG A 310 -2.34 -4.43 -11.75
CA ARG A 310 -2.58 -3.09 -11.22
C ARG A 310 -1.58 -2.09 -11.77
N ARG A 311 -2.04 -1.29 -12.71
CA ARG A 311 -1.25 -0.27 -13.38
C ARG A 311 -1.20 1.03 -12.58
N VAL A 312 -0.07 1.75 -12.63
CA VAL A 312 0.09 3.08 -12.02
C VAL A 312 -0.65 4.13 -12.86
N PRO A 313 -1.71 4.77 -12.31
CA PRO A 313 -2.39 5.85 -13.05
C PRO A 313 -1.43 7.00 -13.37
N PHE A 314 -1.46 7.47 -14.61
CA PHE A 314 -0.57 8.52 -15.15
C PHE A 314 0.93 8.18 -15.18
N GLY A 315 1.31 6.97 -14.79
CA GLY A 315 2.67 6.44 -14.88
C GLY A 315 2.80 5.33 -15.92
N GLU A 316 1.87 4.39 -15.90
CA GLU A 316 1.87 3.21 -16.79
C GLU A 316 0.68 3.20 -17.75
N TYR A 317 -0.32 4.01 -17.50
CA TYR A 317 -1.43 4.25 -18.42
C TYR A 317 -2.06 5.61 -18.13
N THR A 318 -2.78 6.16 -19.10
CA THR A 318 -3.51 7.42 -18.94
C THR A 318 -5.01 7.16 -18.77
N PRO A 319 -5.55 7.26 -17.52
CA PRO A 319 -6.98 7.20 -17.31
C PRO A 319 -7.68 8.34 -18.09
N LEU A 320 -8.80 8.04 -18.75
CA LEU A 320 -9.55 9.02 -19.53
C LEU A 320 -8.66 9.80 -20.51
N ARG A 321 -7.75 9.12 -21.21
CA ARG A 321 -6.78 9.70 -22.15
C ARG A 321 -7.36 10.83 -23.03
N PRO A 322 -8.54 10.71 -23.67
CA PRO A 322 -9.10 11.78 -24.50
C PRO A 322 -9.37 13.10 -23.76
N LEU A 323 -9.53 13.04 -22.42
CA LEU A 323 -9.74 14.23 -21.59
C LEU A 323 -8.42 14.88 -21.16
N PHE A 324 -7.41 14.08 -20.83
CA PHE A 324 -6.15 14.56 -20.27
C PHE A 324 -5.08 14.86 -21.33
N GLU A 325 -5.07 14.16 -22.44
CA GLU A 325 -4.09 14.31 -23.51
C GLU A 325 -4.03 15.73 -24.08
N PRO A 326 -5.16 16.45 -24.35
CA PRO A 326 -5.11 17.83 -24.81
C PRO A 326 -4.53 18.83 -23.80
N ILE A 327 -4.47 18.46 -22.50
CA ILE A 327 -4.05 19.34 -21.41
C ILE A 327 -2.61 19.06 -20.99
N ALA A 328 -2.18 17.81 -21.05
CA ALA A 328 -0.94 17.32 -20.44
C ALA A 328 -0.19 16.28 -21.32
N GLY A 329 -0.45 16.22 -22.62
CA GLY A 329 0.07 15.18 -23.51
C GLY A 329 1.56 14.93 -23.41
N ASP A 330 2.36 16.00 -23.31
CA ASP A 330 3.83 15.91 -23.26
C ASP A 330 4.39 15.26 -21.97
N VAL A 331 3.54 15.12 -20.93
CA VAL A 331 3.94 14.53 -19.63
C VAL A 331 3.25 13.19 -19.33
N LEU A 332 2.31 12.78 -20.18
CA LEU A 332 1.63 11.49 -20.04
C LEU A 332 2.51 10.36 -20.60
N PRO A 333 2.33 9.11 -20.11
CA PRO A 333 3.02 7.97 -20.67
C PRO A 333 2.66 7.82 -22.16
N PRO A 334 3.67 7.64 -23.04
CA PRO A 334 3.44 7.53 -24.49
C PRO A 334 2.69 6.23 -24.85
N ARG A 335 2.93 5.18 -24.10
CA ARG A 335 2.29 3.86 -24.25
C ARG A 335 1.54 3.49 -23.00
N ASP A 336 0.48 2.71 -23.12
CA ASP A 336 -0.29 2.18 -21.99
C ASP A 336 0.10 0.73 -21.73
N GLN A 337 0.35 0.38 -20.46
CA GLN A 337 0.55 -1.01 -20.06
C GLN A 337 -0.72 -1.83 -20.32
N VAL A 338 -0.55 -3.02 -20.85
CA VAL A 338 -1.61 -4.03 -20.94
C VAL A 338 -1.86 -4.61 -19.54
N PRO A 339 -3.08 -4.56 -19.00
CA PRO A 339 -3.33 -5.17 -17.70
C PRO A 339 -3.26 -6.69 -17.80
N GLY A 340 -2.57 -7.34 -16.87
CA GLY A 340 -2.54 -8.79 -16.76
C GLY A 340 -3.89 -9.39 -16.42
N GLU A 341 -4.10 -10.61 -16.89
CA GLU A 341 -5.22 -11.48 -16.55
C GLU A 341 -4.66 -12.83 -16.08
N GLY A 342 -5.33 -13.48 -15.14
CA GLY A 342 -4.91 -14.82 -14.70
C GLY A 342 -4.55 -14.92 -13.22
N THR A 343 -3.81 -15.98 -12.90
CA THR A 343 -3.41 -16.31 -11.52
C THR A 343 -2.45 -15.28 -10.93
N ALA A 344 -2.51 -15.10 -9.61
CA ALA A 344 -1.58 -14.27 -8.86
C ALA A 344 -0.41 -15.11 -8.25
N VAL A 345 -0.19 -16.31 -8.76
CA VAL A 345 0.84 -17.26 -8.32
C VAL A 345 1.67 -17.67 -9.52
N ILE A 346 2.96 -17.83 -9.31
CA ILE A 346 3.88 -18.59 -10.17
C ILE A 346 4.31 -19.86 -9.44
N ASP A 347 4.34 -20.97 -10.15
CA ASP A 347 4.94 -22.20 -9.65
C ASP A 347 6.43 -22.22 -10.02
N THR A 348 7.26 -22.54 -9.04
CA THR A 348 8.71 -22.72 -9.20
C THR A 348 9.13 -24.00 -8.51
N ASP A 349 10.33 -24.49 -8.81
CA ASP A 349 10.88 -25.65 -8.08
C ASP A 349 11.06 -25.37 -6.59
N ALA A 350 11.16 -24.08 -6.21
CA ALA A 350 11.12 -23.62 -4.83
C ALA A 350 9.70 -23.56 -4.22
N GLY A 351 8.67 -24.00 -4.96
CA GLY A 351 7.26 -24.00 -4.56
C GLY A 351 6.46 -22.79 -5.09
N PRO A 352 5.15 -22.71 -4.77
CA PRO A 352 4.26 -21.68 -5.29
C PRO A 352 4.50 -20.34 -4.60
N MET A 353 4.76 -19.30 -5.40
CA MET A 353 5.01 -17.93 -4.96
C MET A 353 3.86 -17.00 -5.37
N ALA A 354 3.23 -16.33 -4.42
CA ALA A 354 2.35 -15.21 -4.73
C ALA A 354 3.18 -14.05 -5.30
N VAL A 355 2.75 -13.45 -6.39
CA VAL A 355 3.49 -12.35 -7.03
C VAL A 355 2.67 -11.06 -6.97
N VAL A 356 3.33 -9.97 -6.60
CA VAL A 356 2.82 -8.61 -6.70
C VAL A 356 3.92 -7.72 -7.26
N ILE A 357 3.70 -7.12 -8.42
CA ILE A 357 4.70 -6.27 -9.05
C ILE A 357 4.55 -4.84 -8.55
N SER A 358 5.55 -4.35 -7.78
CA SER A 358 5.73 -2.93 -7.46
C SER A 358 4.50 -2.27 -6.82
N TRP A 359 3.75 -1.50 -7.61
CA TRP A 359 2.52 -0.80 -7.20
C TRP A 359 1.48 -1.73 -6.57
N GLU A 360 1.44 -2.99 -6.98
CA GLU A 360 0.46 -3.96 -6.51
C GLU A 360 0.56 -4.25 -5.01
N VAL A 361 1.74 -4.10 -4.40
CA VAL A 361 1.94 -4.33 -2.97
C VAL A 361 1.09 -3.38 -2.10
N PHE A 362 0.73 -2.20 -2.62
CA PHE A 362 -0.16 -1.28 -1.90
C PHE A 362 -1.59 -1.82 -1.77
N PHE A 363 -2.00 -2.79 -2.61
CA PHE A 363 -3.34 -3.35 -2.63
C PHE A 363 -3.42 -4.67 -1.85
N SER A 364 -4.00 -4.64 -0.64
CA SER A 364 -4.24 -5.86 0.16
C SER A 364 -4.96 -6.96 -0.61
N ARG A 365 -5.87 -6.57 -1.52
CA ARG A 365 -6.64 -7.51 -2.31
C ARG A 365 -5.74 -8.36 -3.21
N ARG A 366 -4.72 -7.76 -3.86
CA ARG A 366 -3.86 -8.47 -4.81
C ARG A 366 -2.99 -9.51 -4.10
N VAL A 367 -2.37 -9.14 -2.97
CA VAL A 367 -1.64 -10.09 -2.12
C VAL A 367 -2.55 -11.23 -1.64
N ARG A 368 -3.79 -10.87 -1.25
CA ARG A 368 -4.77 -11.85 -0.77
C ARG A 368 -5.18 -12.85 -1.86
N GLU A 369 -5.29 -12.41 -3.11
CA GLU A 369 -5.56 -13.28 -4.26
C GLU A 369 -4.46 -14.32 -4.38
N GLY A 370 -3.19 -13.93 -4.48
CA GLY A 370 -2.07 -14.86 -4.62
C GLY A 370 -1.93 -15.83 -3.44
N VAL A 371 -2.10 -15.37 -2.20
CA VAL A 371 -2.08 -16.27 -1.03
C VAL A 371 -3.25 -17.27 -1.05
N ARG A 372 -4.44 -16.85 -1.50
CA ARG A 372 -5.61 -17.75 -1.60
C ARG A 372 -5.51 -18.76 -2.73
N GLU A 373 -4.76 -18.45 -3.77
CA GLU A 373 -4.44 -19.33 -4.89
C GLU A 373 -3.31 -20.30 -4.57
N GLY A 374 -2.74 -20.24 -3.36
CA GLY A 374 -1.77 -21.20 -2.87
C GLY A 374 -0.36 -20.66 -2.67
N GLY A 375 -0.11 -19.37 -2.90
CA GLY A 375 1.20 -18.77 -2.66
C GLY A 375 1.67 -18.92 -1.22
N GLN A 376 2.82 -19.57 -1.03
CA GLN A 376 3.41 -19.91 0.27
C GLN A 376 4.42 -18.86 0.75
N ALA A 377 4.94 -18.04 -0.15
CA ALA A 377 5.67 -16.81 0.09
C ALA A 377 5.23 -15.74 -0.92
N ILE A 378 5.67 -14.50 -0.74
CA ILE A 378 5.29 -13.38 -1.61
C ILE A 378 6.54 -12.82 -2.27
N LEU A 379 6.55 -12.72 -3.59
CA LEU A 379 7.55 -11.99 -4.35
C LEU A 379 7.01 -10.59 -4.70
N ASN A 380 7.77 -9.55 -4.40
CA ASN A 380 7.50 -8.17 -4.78
C ASN A 380 8.68 -7.62 -5.60
N PRO A 381 8.85 -8.04 -6.86
CA PRO A 381 9.75 -7.35 -7.75
C PRO A 381 9.22 -5.94 -8.00
N THR A 382 10.04 -4.94 -7.72
CA THR A 382 9.62 -3.53 -7.75
C THR A 382 10.63 -2.66 -8.46
N ASN A 383 10.22 -1.51 -8.96
CA ASN A 383 11.11 -0.53 -9.57
C ASN A 383 11.05 0.81 -8.82
N GLY A 384 12.03 1.02 -7.94
CA GLY A 384 12.22 2.29 -7.22
C GLY A 384 13.05 3.34 -7.99
N SER A 385 13.61 3.00 -9.16
CA SER A 385 14.56 3.88 -9.87
C SER A 385 13.94 5.17 -10.38
N SER A 386 12.64 5.16 -10.69
CA SER A 386 11.89 6.35 -11.13
C SER A 386 11.65 7.38 -10.02
N TYR A 387 11.90 7.02 -8.76
CA TYR A 387 11.57 7.86 -7.61
C TYR A 387 12.85 8.35 -6.93
N TRP A 388 13.29 9.53 -7.30
CA TRP A 388 14.50 10.15 -6.77
C TRP A 388 14.51 10.31 -5.24
N LEU A 389 13.34 10.56 -4.63
CA LEU A 389 13.20 10.68 -3.19
C LEU A 389 12.97 9.31 -2.55
N THR A 390 13.67 9.02 -1.49
CA THR A 390 13.53 7.77 -0.71
C THR A 390 12.17 7.61 -0.04
N GLN A 391 11.31 8.64 -0.03
CA GLN A 391 10.00 8.64 0.63
C GLN A 391 9.09 7.51 0.13
N VAL A 392 8.88 7.39 -1.19
CA VAL A 392 8.02 6.32 -1.71
C VAL A 392 8.64 4.94 -1.50
N GLN A 393 9.96 4.83 -1.58
CA GLN A 393 10.67 3.57 -1.33
C GLN A 393 10.51 3.12 0.12
N THR A 394 10.57 4.06 1.10
CA THR A 394 10.29 3.75 2.50
C THR A 394 8.82 3.42 2.75
N GLN A 395 7.89 4.04 2.06
CA GLN A 395 6.47 3.70 2.11
C GLN A 395 6.20 2.32 1.50
N GLN A 396 6.93 1.95 0.45
CA GLN A 396 6.80 0.66 -0.20
C GLN A 396 7.26 -0.48 0.71
N ILE A 397 8.45 -0.38 1.31
CA ILE A 397 8.92 -1.41 2.25
C ILE A 397 8.05 -1.47 3.52
N ALA A 398 7.52 -0.32 3.99
CA ALA A 398 6.55 -0.28 5.07
C ALA A 398 5.25 -1.03 4.71
N THR A 399 4.82 -0.90 3.46
CA THR A 399 3.65 -1.64 2.96
C THR A 399 3.96 -3.12 2.82
N SER A 400 5.15 -3.50 2.35
CA SER A 400 5.59 -4.90 2.33
C SER A 400 5.56 -5.54 3.73
N ARG A 401 5.95 -4.80 4.77
CA ARG A 401 5.82 -5.24 6.18
C ARG A 401 4.35 -5.48 6.57
N LEU A 402 3.45 -4.56 6.21
CA LEU A 402 2.01 -4.74 6.41
C LEU A 402 1.48 -5.97 5.69
N ARG A 403 1.90 -6.21 4.44
CA ARG A 403 1.46 -7.38 3.66
C ARG A 403 1.97 -8.67 4.25
N ALA A 404 3.23 -8.73 4.68
CA ALA A 404 3.80 -9.91 5.34
C ALA A 404 3.01 -10.28 6.62
N VAL A 405 2.75 -9.31 7.49
CA VAL A 405 1.95 -9.52 8.71
C VAL A 405 0.50 -9.88 8.39
N GLU A 406 -0.13 -9.17 7.44
CA GLU A 406 -1.52 -9.39 7.03
C GLU A 406 -1.74 -10.80 6.47
N SER A 407 -0.76 -11.31 5.73
CA SER A 407 -0.84 -12.63 5.10
C SER A 407 -0.26 -13.76 5.96
N GLY A 408 0.60 -13.45 6.93
CA GLY A 408 1.37 -14.45 7.66
C GLY A 408 2.39 -15.15 6.75
N ARG A 409 3.00 -14.42 5.80
CA ARG A 409 3.95 -14.94 4.81
C ARG A 409 5.25 -14.16 4.83
N TRP A 410 6.34 -14.85 4.50
CA TRP A 410 7.55 -14.16 4.08
C TRP A 410 7.28 -13.37 2.80
N LEU A 411 7.89 -12.20 2.71
CA LEU A 411 7.84 -11.36 1.51
C LEU A 411 9.25 -10.97 1.09
N VAL A 412 9.58 -11.25 -0.17
CA VAL A 412 10.85 -10.89 -0.80
C VAL A 412 10.62 -9.66 -1.67
N GLN A 413 11.07 -8.50 -1.22
CA GLN A 413 11.07 -7.27 -2.03
C GLN A 413 12.40 -7.15 -2.75
N VAL A 414 12.37 -6.98 -4.07
CA VAL A 414 13.56 -6.85 -4.91
C VAL A 414 13.43 -5.61 -5.78
N SER A 415 14.44 -4.73 -5.74
CA SER A 415 14.43 -3.46 -6.47
C SER A 415 15.73 -3.29 -7.25
N PRO A 416 15.72 -2.65 -8.44
CA PRO A 416 16.95 -2.40 -9.17
C PRO A 416 17.86 -1.41 -8.45
N THR A 417 17.29 -0.38 -7.79
CA THR A 417 18.05 0.69 -7.14
C THR A 417 17.43 1.17 -5.82
N GLY A 418 16.23 0.69 -5.47
CA GLY A 418 15.54 1.01 -4.22
C GLY A 418 16.02 0.13 -3.06
N PHE A 419 15.10 -0.21 -2.15
CA PHE A 419 15.38 -1.16 -1.08
C PHE A 419 14.96 -2.56 -1.49
N SER A 420 15.92 -3.49 -1.53
CA SER A 420 15.66 -4.92 -1.53
C SER A 420 15.76 -5.45 -0.10
N ALA A 421 14.89 -6.36 0.28
CA ALA A 421 14.88 -6.92 1.63
C ALA A 421 14.02 -8.19 1.71
N PHE A 422 14.29 -9.01 2.71
CA PHE A 422 13.38 -10.05 3.18
C PHE A 422 12.55 -9.51 4.34
N VAL A 423 11.25 -9.76 4.32
CA VAL A 423 10.32 -9.37 5.38
C VAL A 423 9.68 -10.62 5.94
N ASP A 424 9.85 -10.85 7.24
CA ASP A 424 9.26 -12.00 7.91
C ASP A 424 7.76 -11.82 8.20
N PRO A 425 7.04 -12.89 8.55
CA PRO A 425 5.60 -12.84 8.85
C PRO A 425 5.21 -11.92 10.01
N ASP A 426 6.17 -11.49 10.85
CA ASP A 426 5.95 -10.54 11.94
C ASP A 426 6.30 -9.10 11.54
N GLY A 427 6.68 -8.88 10.28
CA GLY A 427 7.02 -7.57 9.72
C GLY A 427 8.44 -7.13 10.01
N GLY A 428 9.31 -8.03 10.49
CA GLY A 428 10.75 -7.79 10.64
C GLY A 428 11.43 -7.69 9.27
N VAL A 429 12.31 -6.69 9.11
CA VAL A 429 13.07 -6.47 7.86
C VAL A 429 14.48 -7.01 8.02
N HIS A 430 14.89 -7.87 7.11
CA HIS A 430 16.19 -8.54 7.13
C HIS A 430 17.01 -8.20 5.89
N GLN A 431 18.31 -8.03 6.06
CA GLN A 431 19.32 -7.84 4.99
C GLN A 431 18.98 -6.71 4.00
N ARG A 432 18.29 -5.65 4.47
CA ARG A 432 17.92 -4.53 3.60
C ARG A 432 19.16 -3.92 2.93
N THR A 433 19.09 -3.74 1.61
CA THR A 433 20.09 -3.03 0.82
C THR A 433 19.99 -1.51 1.01
N ASP A 434 21.04 -0.80 0.63
CA ASP A 434 20.98 0.65 0.45
C ASP A 434 20.51 1.02 -0.96
N VAL A 435 20.09 2.29 -1.10
CA VAL A 435 19.67 2.84 -2.40
C VAL A 435 20.85 2.86 -3.35
N SER A 436 20.65 2.41 -4.60
CA SER A 436 21.66 2.33 -5.66
C SER A 436 22.84 1.37 -5.39
N GLU A 437 22.79 0.60 -4.32
CA GLU A 437 23.78 -0.43 -4.02
C GLU A 437 23.68 -1.60 -5.04
N GLN A 438 24.81 -2.07 -5.58
CA GLN A 438 24.85 -3.33 -6.31
C GLN A 438 25.11 -4.45 -5.30
N ARG A 439 24.13 -5.35 -5.13
CA ARG A 439 24.23 -6.39 -4.09
C ARG A 439 23.26 -7.54 -4.34
N VAL A 440 23.72 -8.75 -4.07
CA VAL A 440 22.86 -9.92 -3.87
C VAL A 440 22.67 -10.15 -2.37
N ILE A 441 21.44 -10.30 -1.94
CA ILE A 441 21.10 -10.72 -0.58
C ILE A 441 20.46 -12.10 -0.67
N THR A 442 20.89 -13.04 0.17
CA THR A 442 20.43 -14.44 0.15
C THR A 442 19.92 -14.82 1.53
N ARG A 443 18.77 -15.47 1.58
CA ARG A 443 18.16 -15.92 2.84
C ARG A 443 17.37 -17.21 2.65
N SER A 444 17.56 -18.14 3.59
CA SER A 444 16.68 -19.28 3.75
C SER A 444 15.53 -18.90 4.69
N PHE A 445 14.31 -19.29 4.34
CA PHE A 445 13.10 -19.05 5.14
C PHE A 445 12.07 -20.14 4.89
N ASP A 446 11.12 -20.25 5.81
CA ASP A 446 10.07 -21.25 5.76
C ASP A 446 8.91 -20.82 4.84
N MET A 447 8.49 -21.72 3.97
CA MET A 447 7.27 -21.60 3.18
C MET A 447 6.07 -21.94 4.07
N LEU A 448 5.03 -21.10 4.04
CA LEU A 448 3.89 -21.18 4.95
C LEU A 448 2.57 -21.26 4.16
N ASP A 449 1.61 -22.09 4.61
CA ASP A 449 0.31 -22.29 3.93
C ASP A 449 -0.91 -21.89 4.77
N SER A 450 -0.70 -21.51 6.04
CA SER A 450 -1.81 -21.13 6.93
C SER A 450 -2.53 -19.87 6.47
N THR A 451 -3.76 -19.68 6.96
CA THR A 451 -4.60 -18.54 6.61
C THR A 451 -4.85 -17.65 7.83
N THR A 452 -4.52 -16.37 7.72
CA THR A 452 -4.86 -15.37 8.73
C THR A 452 -6.33 -14.94 8.63
N PRO A 453 -6.95 -14.39 9.69
CA PRO A 453 -8.29 -13.81 9.61
C PRO A 453 -8.40 -12.71 8.55
N ALA A 454 -7.36 -11.89 8.38
CA ALA A 454 -7.33 -10.85 7.35
C ALA A 454 -7.39 -11.46 5.93
N GLN A 455 -6.68 -12.57 5.70
CA GLN A 455 -6.73 -13.30 4.41
C GLN A 455 -8.08 -14.00 4.20
N ALA A 456 -8.63 -14.63 5.24
CA ALA A 456 -9.90 -15.35 5.14
C ALA A 456 -11.09 -14.42 4.89
N LEU A 457 -11.20 -13.34 5.65
CA LEU A 457 -12.37 -12.47 5.69
C LEU A 457 -12.23 -11.18 4.85
N GLY A 458 -11.00 -10.72 4.64
CA GLY A 458 -10.70 -9.43 3.99
C GLY A 458 -11.31 -8.26 4.75
N SER A 459 -11.67 -7.22 4.02
CA SER A 459 -12.21 -5.97 4.58
C SER A 459 -13.70 -6.04 4.97
N VAL A 460 -14.42 -7.11 4.59
CA VAL A 460 -15.88 -7.19 4.74
C VAL A 460 -16.35 -6.97 6.18
N PRO A 461 -15.80 -7.64 7.22
CA PRO A 461 -16.25 -7.41 8.59
C PRO A 461 -16.03 -5.97 9.06
N ALA A 462 -14.90 -5.38 8.72
CA ALA A 462 -14.57 -4.00 9.07
C ALA A 462 -15.53 -2.99 8.42
N LEU A 463 -15.88 -3.20 7.15
CA LEU A 463 -16.84 -2.37 6.43
C LEU A 463 -18.26 -2.47 7.02
N LEU A 464 -18.69 -3.68 7.38
CA LEU A 464 -19.99 -3.90 8.02
C LEU A 464 -20.04 -3.21 9.38
N LEU A 465 -19.02 -3.33 10.21
CA LEU A 465 -18.94 -2.67 11.51
C LEU A 465 -18.92 -1.14 11.38
N ALA A 466 -18.15 -0.60 10.45
CA ALA A 466 -18.12 0.84 10.19
C ALA A 466 -19.47 1.37 9.69
N SER A 467 -20.11 0.66 8.77
CA SER A 467 -21.44 1.02 8.26
C SER A 467 -22.52 0.96 9.36
N LEU A 468 -22.46 -0.06 10.21
CA LEU A 468 -23.35 -0.19 11.36
C LEU A 468 -23.15 0.95 12.37
N ALA A 469 -21.88 1.30 12.67
CA ALA A 469 -21.57 2.40 13.59
C ALA A 469 -22.15 3.73 13.10
N ILE A 470 -22.03 4.03 11.81
CA ILE A 470 -22.62 5.22 11.19
C ILE A 470 -24.16 5.14 11.21
N GLY A 471 -24.73 3.99 10.86
CA GLY A 471 -26.18 3.77 10.88
C GLY A 471 -26.80 3.97 12.25
N LEU A 472 -26.18 3.41 13.30
CA LEU A 472 -26.62 3.58 14.70
C LEU A 472 -26.53 5.04 15.17
N ALA A 473 -25.48 5.75 14.76
CA ALA A 473 -25.31 7.16 15.09
C ALA A 473 -26.39 8.04 14.42
N GLN A 474 -26.84 7.67 13.22
CA GLN A 474 -27.88 8.41 12.49
C GLN A 474 -29.30 8.03 12.94
N TRP A 475 -29.57 6.77 13.30
CA TRP A 475 -30.89 6.33 13.74
C TRP A 475 -31.39 7.11 14.97
N ARG A 476 -30.55 7.37 15.94
CA ARG A 476 -30.86 8.19 17.13
C ARG A 476 -31.19 9.65 16.79
N LEU A 477 -31.14 10.07 15.53
CA LEU A 477 -31.52 11.40 15.05
C LEU A 477 -32.97 11.47 14.55
N ARG A 478 -33.66 10.36 14.34
CA ARG A 478 -35.07 10.42 13.95
C ARG A 478 -35.86 11.03 15.16
N PRO A 479 -36.42 12.24 15.03
CA PRO A 479 -37.33 12.74 16.07
C PRO A 479 -38.47 11.74 16.18
N GLU A 480 -38.81 11.33 17.38
CA GLU A 480 -40.10 10.71 17.61
C GLU A 480 -41.14 11.64 16.99
N VAL A 481 -41.80 11.17 15.95
CA VAL A 481 -43.01 11.80 15.44
C VAL A 481 -44.04 11.59 16.58
N ARG A 482 -44.08 12.54 17.53
CA ARG A 482 -45.14 12.62 18.47
C ARG A 482 -46.42 12.70 17.63
N SER A 483 -47.16 11.60 17.61
CA SER A 483 -48.55 11.57 17.18
C SER A 483 -49.27 12.61 18.06
N ARG A 484 -49.43 13.80 17.53
CA ARG A 484 -50.49 14.68 18.02
C ARG A 484 -51.78 13.96 17.67
N SER A 485 -52.24 13.12 18.61
CA SER A 485 -53.60 12.69 18.66
C SER A 485 -54.43 13.96 18.69
N SER A 486 -55.27 14.10 17.70
CA SER A 486 -56.33 15.04 17.55
C SER A 486 -57.18 15.10 18.85
N GLU A 487 -56.98 16.07 19.71
CA GLU A 487 -58.06 16.55 20.58
C GLU A 487 -58.87 17.52 19.77
N SER A 488 -60.02 17.06 19.33
CA SER A 488 -61.11 17.88 18.83
C SER A 488 -61.63 18.78 19.97
N PRO A 489 -61.78 20.08 19.76
CA PRO A 489 -62.60 20.89 20.69
C PRO A 489 -64.06 20.64 20.37
N ASP A 490 -64.69 19.88 21.27
CA ASP A 490 -66.15 19.80 21.26
C ASP A 490 -66.74 21.05 21.98
N ARG A 491 -67.51 21.77 21.23
CA ARG A 491 -68.64 22.68 21.52
C ARG A 491 -68.86 23.13 22.98
N ARG A 492 -68.81 24.42 23.25
CA ARG A 492 -70.05 25.22 23.53
C ARG A 492 -69.76 26.70 23.46
#